data_6f75980c1342276c4881f96f7c1f5b98
#
_entry.id   6f75980c1342276c4881f96f7c1f5b98
#
_cell.length_a   1.000
_cell.length_b   1.000
_cell.length_c   1.000
_cell.angle_alpha   90.00
_cell.angle_beta   90.00
_cell.angle_gamma   90.00
#
_symmetry.space_group_name_H-M   'P 1'
#
loop_
_entity.id
_entity.type
_entity.pdbx_description
1 polymer ?
#
loop_
_entity_poly.entity_id
_entity_poly.type
_entity_poly.pdbx_seq_one_letter_code
_entity_poly.pdbx_strand_id
1 'polypeptide(L)'
;MNRLWVRLSIAFAAVVLVVMLILSIMIRQSGHELVTDIEVPAEVRAYFQEFRPQRLPWLDLTTVLALVGMVAIIAGAWVSRTLTAPLRKLEQAAEAIGRQDLSRRVSVRGSEEIRAVAHRFNVMAGQLEQAETLRRSLLADVAHELRNPMHVLRGNLQAILDDVYPLDKEEIARLLDQTHHLTKLLDDLHELAQAEAHQLPLAKKDTDIATLVKETAVPFRPLAAMRQIELRVELLGKIPTLAVDAARVRQAVHNLIGNALHHTPDGGQILVQVVQEADTLHILVCDSGTGIASDQLPHVFDRFYRTDSARSRDKGGAGLGLAIVKAITEAHDGRATAVSKGVGQGSEFRISLPL
;
A
#
# COMPACT_ATOMS: atom_id res chain seq x y z
N MET A 1 -34.24 -0.56 2.49
CA MET A 1 -34.26 -0.29 1.03
C MET A 1 -33.53 1.02 0.79
N ASN A 2 -32.23 0.95 0.58
CA ASN A 2 -31.37 2.15 0.52
C ASN A 2 -30.61 2.25 -0.81
N ARG A 3 -31.06 1.51 -1.85
CA ARG A 3 -30.44 1.53 -3.17
C ARG A 3 -30.88 2.76 -3.97
N LEU A 4 -29.97 3.47 -4.55
CA LEU A 4 -30.17 4.72 -5.28
C LEU A 4 -31.22 4.59 -6.39
N TRP A 5 -31.16 3.51 -7.18
CA TRP A 5 -32.08 3.26 -8.27
C TRP A 5 -33.53 3.08 -7.81
N VAL A 6 -33.75 2.47 -6.62
CA VAL A 6 -35.07 2.29 -6.05
C VAL A 6 -35.69 3.65 -5.67
N ARG A 7 -34.90 4.54 -5.09
CA ARG A 7 -35.33 5.90 -4.73
C ARG A 7 -35.61 6.76 -5.95
N LEU A 8 -34.76 6.67 -6.99
CA LEU A 8 -34.98 7.35 -8.27
C LEU A 8 -36.23 6.83 -8.99
N SER A 9 -36.42 5.51 -9.02
CA SER A 9 -37.60 4.89 -9.62
C SER A 9 -38.88 5.30 -8.90
N ILE A 10 -38.88 5.35 -7.57
CA ILE A 10 -40.03 5.81 -6.78
C ILE A 10 -40.33 7.29 -7.06
N ALA A 11 -39.31 8.16 -7.07
CA ALA A 11 -39.50 9.58 -7.37
C ALA A 11 -40.05 9.79 -8.81
N PHE A 12 -39.48 9.08 -9.79
CA PHE A 12 -39.94 9.13 -11.18
C PHE A 12 -41.37 8.60 -11.31
N ALA A 13 -41.70 7.45 -10.69
CA ALA A 13 -43.05 6.89 -10.68
C ALA A 13 -44.05 7.86 -10.04
N ALA A 14 -43.69 8.54 -8.95
CA ALA A 14 -44.55 9.54 -8.31
C ALA A 14 -44.84 10.73 -9.25
N VAL A 15 -43.82 11.24 -9.94
CA VAL A 15 -43.99 12.33 -10.94
C VAL A 15 -44.87 11.90 -12.09
N VAL A 16 -44.65 10.69 -12.66
CA VAL A 16 -45.46 10.13 -13.74
C VAL A 16 -46.92 9.95 -13.29
N LEU A 17 -47.15 9.46 -12.09
CA LEU A 17 -48.50 9.24 -11.53
C LEU A 17 -49.23 10.55 -11.35
N VAL A 18 -48.57 11.59 -10.88
CA VAL A 18 -49.13 12.95 -10.77
C VAL A 18 -49.46 13.52 -12.15
N VAL A 19 -48.57 13.37 -13.15
CA VAL A 19 -48.83 13.83 -14.54
C VAL A 19 -49.99 13.06 -15.17
N MET A 20 -50.06 11.73 -14.98
CA MET A 20 -51.18 10.91 -15.46
C MET A 20 -52.51 11.31 -14.82
N LEU A 21 -52.50 11.58 -13.51
CA LEU A 21 -53.69 12.05 -12.79
C LEU A 21 -54.20 13.38 -13.36
N ILE A 22 -53.27 14.32 -13.61
CA ILE A 22 -53.59 15.64 -14.21
C ILE A 22 -54.16 15.48 -15.61
N LEU A 23 -53.52 14.66 -16.44
CA LEU A 23 -53.97 14.39 -17.81
C LEU A 23 -55.38 13.75 -17.83
N SER A 24 -55.62 12.81 -16.93
CA SER A 24 -56.95 12.18 -16.73
C SER A 24 -58.04 13.18 -16.35
N ILE A 25 -57.70 14.13 -15.46
CA ILE A 25 -58.64 15.20 -15.04
C ILE A 25 -58.90 16.17 -16.21
N MET A 26 -57.85 16.57 -16.96
CA MET A 26 -57.99 17.44 -18.13
C MET A 26 -58.82 16.82 -19.24
N ILE A 27 -58.58 15.55 -19.61
CA ILE A 27 -59.36 14.82 -20.62
C ILE A 27 -60.83 14.72 -20.21
N ARG A 28 -61.06 14.49 -18.91
CA ARG A 28 -62.43 14.41 -18.37
C ARG A 28 -63.17 15.76 -18.40
N GLN A 29 -62.46 16.89 -18.27
CA GLN A 29 -63.02 18.24 -18.40
C GLN A 29 -63.26 18.62 -19.85
N SER A 30 -62.28 18.40 -20.76
CA SER A 30 -62.39 18.73 -22.19
C SER A 30 -63.41 17.88 -22.94
N GLY A 31 -63.60 16.62 -22.52
CA GLY A 31 -64.66 15.76 -23.12
C GLY A 31 -66.08 16.28 -22.87
N HIS A 32 -66.25 17.15 -21.86
CA HIS A 32 -67.54 17.77 -21.58
C HIS A 32 -67.88 18.98 -22.49
N GLU A 33 -66.86 19.71 -22.97
CA GLU A 33 -67.06 20.88 -23.83
C GLU A 33 -67.40 20.44 -25.28
N LEU A 34 -66.80 19.35 -25.74
CA LEU A 34 -67.02 18.80 -27.09
C LEU A 34 -68.46 18.23 -27.32
N VAL A 35 -69.14 17.83 -26.21
CA VAL A 35 -70.50 17.23 -26.31
C VAL A 35 -71.59 18.29 -26.25
N THR A 36 -71.26 19.54 -25.81
CA THR A 36 -72.27 20.61 -25.75
C THR A 36 -72.58 21.28 -27.10
N ASP A 37 -71.69 21.12 -28.10
CA ASP A 37 -71.85 21.73 -29.42
C ASP A 37 -72.57 20.82 -30.47
N ILE A 38 -72.92 19.59 -30.09
CA ILE A 38 -73.69 18.68 -30.93
C ILE A 38 -75.18 18.86 -30.56
N GLU A 39 -76.04 19.18 -31.58
CA GLU A 39 -77.49 19.18 -31.39
C GLU A 39 -77.97 17.77 -31.03
N VAL A 40 -78.07 17.48 -29.77
CA VAL A 40 -78.50 16.19 -29.23
C VAL A 40 -79.99 16.31 -28.86
N PRO A 41 -80.85 15.31 -29.19
CA PRO A 41 -82.24 15.32 -28.82
C PRO A 41 -82.45 15.53 -27.33
N ALA A 42 -83.57 16.23 -26.97
CA ALA A 42 -83.84 16.67 -25.60
C ALA A 42 -83.82 15.53 -24.55
N GLU A 43 -84.23 14.34 -24.93
CA GLU A 43 -84.25 13.15 -24.09
C GLU A 43 -82.88 12.64 -23.75
N VAL A 44 -81.94 12.69 -24.66
CA VAL A 44 -80.53 12.29 -24.44
C VAL A 44 -79.82 13.37 -23.65
N ARG A 45 -80.19 14.63 -23.82
CA ARG A 45 -79.65 15.75 -23.05
C ARG A 45 -80.02 15.68 -21.56
N ALA A 46 -81.26 15.24 -21.27
CA ALA A 46 -81.71 15.03 -19.87
C ALA A 46 -80.92 13.93 -19.15
N TYR A 47 -80.65 12.82 -19.90
CA TYR A 47 -79.87 11.69 -19.35
C TYR A 47 -78.46 12.08 -19.02
N PHE A 48 -77.80 12.90 -19.81
CA PHE A 48 -76.45 13.39 -19.53
C PHE A 48 -76.43 14.51 -18.46
N GLN A 49 -77.52 15.20 -18.22
CA GLN A 49 -77.59 16.21 -17.11
C GLN A 49 -77.70 15.56 -15.72
N GLU A 50 -78.28 14.39 -15.64
CA GLU A 50 -78.41 13.61 -14.39
C GLU A 50 -77.03 13.03 -13.98
N PHE A 51 -76.14 12.80 -14.95
CA PHE A 51 -74.75 12.35 -14.72
C PHE A 51 -73.72 13.50 -14.74
N ARG A 52 -74.09 14.74 -14.46
CA ARG A 52 -73.11 15.78 -14.27
C ARG A 52 -72.20 15.43 -13.09
N PRO A 53 -70.88 15.07 -13.34
CA PRO A 53 -69.96 14.94 -12.22
C PRO A 53 -69.89 16.31 -11.54
N GLN A 54 -70.18 16.36 -10.26
CA GLN A 54 -70.02 17.55 -9.44
C GLN A 54 -68.60 18.09 -9.72
N ARG A 55 -68.52 19.27 -10.37
CA ARG A 55 -67.23 19.96 -10.50
C ARG A 55 -66.72 20.15 -9.08
N LEU A 56 -65.56 19.58 -8.77
CA LEU A 56 -64.79 19.92 -7.60
C LEU A 56 -64.36 21.38 -7.78
N PRO A 57 -65.01 22.39 -7.16
CA PRO A 57 -64.89 23.81 -7.52
C PRO A 57 -63.56 24.43 -7.10
N TRP A 58 -62.64 23.65 -6.66
CA TRP A 58 -61.36 24.05 -6.05
C TRP A 58 -60.13 23.47 -6.75
N LEU A 59 -60.31 22.69 -7.79
CA LEU A 59 -59.21 22.19 -8.63
C LEU A 59 -59.12 22.97 -9.96
N ASP A 60 -58.87 24.26 -9.86
CA ASP A 60 -58.53 25.07 -11.05
C ASP A 60 -57.17 24.60 -11.61
N LEU A 61 -57.03 24.73 -12.95
CA LEU A 61 -55.80 24.34 -13.67
C LEU A 61 -54.56 24.99 -13.00
N THR A 62 -54.70 26.18 -12.46
CA THR A 62 -53.63 26.91 -11.75
C THR A 62 -53.19 26.20 -10.47
N THR A 63 -54.10 25.65 -9.67
CA THR A 63 -53.77 24.89 -8.46
C THR A 63 -53.11 23.60 -8.77
N VAL A 64 -53.52 22.89 -9.82
CA VAL A 64 -52.91 21.67 -10.32
C VAL A 64 -51.46 21.92 -10.80
N LEU A 65 -51.25 22.96 -11.60
CA LEU A 65 -49.93 23.38 -12.07
C LEU A 65 -49.01 23.80 -10.92
N ALA A 66 -49.55 24.48 -9.91
CA ALA A 66 -48.80 24.86 -8.71
C ALA A 66 -48.34 23.63 -7.91
N LEU A 67 -49.24 22.62 -7.76
CA LEU A 67 -48.93 21.37 -7.07
C LEU A 67 -47.84 20.57 -7.81
N VAL A 68 -47.94 20.47 -9.12
CA VAL A 68 -46.90 19.80 -9.95
C VAL A 68 -45.57 20.53 -9.83
N GLY A 69 -45.56 21.85 -9.93
CA GLY A 69 -44.35 22.67 -9.74
C GLY A 69 -43.72 22.45 -8.37
N MET A 70 -44.52 22.40 -7.33
CA MET A 70 -44.06 22.13 -5.97
C MET A 70 -43.42 20.74 -5.85
N VAL A 71 -44.08 19.69 -6.38
CA VAL A 71 -43.53 18.34 -6.39
C VAL A 71 -42.21 18.25 -7.17
N ALA A 72 -42.15 18.91 -8.34
CA ALA A 72 -40.91 18.94 -9.13
C ALA A 72 -39.75 19.65 -8.42
N ILE A 73 -40.02 20.77 -7.73
CA ILE A 73 -39.01 21.49 -6.91
C ILE A 73 -38.53 20.61 -5.75
N ILE A 74 -39.44 19.95 -5.04
CA ILE A 74 -39.08 19.05 -3.94
C ILE A 74 -38.27 17.86 -4.45
N ALA A 75 -38.67 17.24 -5.55
CA ALA A 75 -37.94 16.14 -6.18
C ALA A 75 -36.55 16.59 -6.65
N GLY A 76 -36.44 17.75 -7.30
CA GLY A 76 -35.18 18.34 -7.73
C GLY A 76 -34.23 18.64 -6.57
N ALA A 77 -34.74 19.25 -5.50
CA ALA A 77 -33.98 19.52 -4.28
C ALA A 77 -33.52 18.22 -3.60
N TRP A 78 -34.37 17.20 -3.61
CA TRP A 78 -34.02 15.89 -3.05
C TRP A 78 -32.92 15.18 -3.86
N VAL A 79 -33.02 15.16 -5.21
CA VAL A 79 -31.98 14.61 -6.10
C VAL A 79 -30.66 15.40 -5.93
N SER A 80 -30.73 16.72 -5.87
CA SER A 80 -29.55 17.57 -5.66
C SER A 80 -28.81 17.23 -4.35
N ARG A 81 -29.55 17.04 -3.26
CA ARG A 81 -28.96 16.70 -1.95
C ARG A 81 -28.46 15.25 -1.87
N THR A 82 -29.09 14.31 -2.55
CA THR A 82 -28.76 12.89 -2.44
C THR A 82 -27.73 12.42 -3.46
N LEU A 83 -27.57 13.11 -4.59
CA LEU A 83 -26.67 12.75 -5.66
C LEU A 83 -25.62 13.83 -5.94
N THR A 84 -26.06 15.04 -6.28
CA THR A 84 -25.16 16.07 -6.79
C THR A 84 -24.21 16.58 -5.71
N ALA A 85 -24.70 16.84 -4.49
CA ALA A 85 -23.87 17.35 -3.41
C ALA A 85 -22.79 16.38 -2.94
N PRO A 86 -23.04 15.04 -2.79
CA PRO A 86 -22.00 14.06 -2.52
C PRO A 86 -20.95 13.94 -3.61
N LEU A 87 -21.38 13.92 -4.89
CA LEU A 87 -20.46 13.83 -6.02
C LEU A 87 -19.53 15.05 -6.10
N ARG A 88 -20.05 16.25 -5.85
CA ARG A 88 -19.24 17.46 -5.81
C ARG A 88 -18.20 17.44 -4.69
N LYS A 89 -18.52 16.82 -3.53
CA LYS A 89 -17.54 16.62 -2.46
C LYS A 89 -16.43 15.65 -2.86
N LEU A 90 -16.77 14.58 -3.60
CA LEU A 90 -15.79 13.64 -4.14
C LEU A 90 -14.90 14.32 -5.18
N GLU A 91 -15.46 15.11 -6.08
CA GLU A 91 -14.72 15.89 -7.08
C GLU A 91 -13.72 16.85 -6.39
N GLN A 92 -14.17 17.64 -5.42
CA GLN A 92 -13.31 18.56 -4.67
C GLN A 92 -12.18 17.83 -3.92
N ALA A 93 -12.48 16.66 -3.35
CA ALA A 93 -11.47 15.86 -2.67
C ALA A 93 -10.47 15.26 -3.65
N ALA A 94 -10.93 14.81 -4.83
CA ALA A 94 -10.04 14.32 -5.88
C ALA A 94 -9.12 15.43 -6.41
N GLU A 95 -9.64 16.64 -6.58
CA GLU A 95 -8.85 17.82 -6.96
C GLU A 95 -7.81 18.18 -5.88
N ALA A 96 -8.18 18.10 -4.59
CA ALA A 96 -7.26 18.32 -3.48
C ALA A 96 -6.11 17.31 -3.49
N ILE A 97 -6.41 16.01 -3.72
CA ILE A 97 -5.38 14.97 -3.89
C ILE A 97 -4.48 15.28 -5.08
N GLY A 98 -5.03 15.71 -6.22
CA GLY A 98 -4.25 16.13 -7.38
C GLY A 98 -3.29 17.30 -7.10
N ARG A 99 -3.62 18.13 -6.12
CA ARG A 99 -2.76 19.23 -5.61
C ARG A 99 -1.85 18.82 -4.45
N GLN A 100 -1.69 17.51 -4.21
CA GLN A 100 -0.87 16.91 -3.14
C GLN A 100 -1.41 17.09 -1.70
N ASP A 101 -2.66 17.52 -1.52
CA ASP A 101 -3.32 17.46 -0.21
C ASP A 101 -3.90 16.04 0.01
N LEU A 102 -3.01 15.11 0.39
CA LEU A 102 -3.35 13.69 0.57
C LEU A 102 -4.09 13.42 1.88
N SER A 103 -4.17 14.39 2.79
CA SER A 103 -4.86 14.27 4.07
C SER A 103 -6.38 14.33 3.92
N ARG A 104 -6.87 14.81 2.78
CA ARG A 104 -8.29 15.02 2.54
C ARG A 104 -9.07 13.72 2.54
N ARG A 105 -10.16 13.71 3.31
CA ARG A 105 -11.10 12.58 3.39
C ARG A 105 -12.51 13.06 3.09
N VAL A 106 -13.31 12.18 2.52
CA VAL A 106 -14.69 12.46 2.14
C VAL A 106 -15.65 11.76 3.12
N SER A 107 -16.47 12.57 3.79
CA SER A 107 -17.60 12.06 4.56
C SER A 107 -18.88 12.47 3.87
N VAL A 108 -19.64 11.49 3.37
CA VAL A 108 -20.91 11.72 2.67
C VAL A 108 -22.05 10.99 3.33
N ARG A 109 -23.22 11.66 3.34
CA ARG A 109 -24.49 11.03 3.66
C ARG A 109 -25.22 10.81 2.34
N GLY A 110 -25.72 9.60 2.10
CA GLY A 110 -26.38 9.28 0.84
C GLY A 110 -26.81 7.82 0.77
N SER A 111 -27.02 7.35 -0.46
CA SER A 111 -27.31 5.95 -0.72
C SER A 111 -26.13 5.05 -0.38
N GLU A 112 -26.35 3.75 -0.34
CA GLU A 112 -25.31 2.76 -0.05
C GLU A 112 -24.17 2.81 -1.07
N GLU A 113 -24.52 3.02 -2.35
CA GLU A 113 -23.56 3.11 -3.44
C GLU A 113 -22.63 4.33 -3.30
N ILE A 114 -23.19 5.49 -2.96
CA ILE A 114 -22.40 6.72 -2.75
C ILE A 114 -21.46 6.56 -1.54
N ARG A 115 -21.94 5.92 -0.46
CA ARG A 115 -21.09 5.64 0.70
C ARG A 115 -19.98 4.64 0.38
N ALA A 116 -20.28 3.62 -0.44
CA ALA A 116 -19.28 2.65 -0.90
C ALA A 116 -18.19 3.33 -1.75
N VAL A 117 -18.55 4.23 -2.67
CA VAL A 117 -17.58 5.01 -3.48
C VAL A 117 -16.72 5.90 -2.58
N ALA A 118 -17.35 6.62 -1.63
CA ALA A 118 -16.60 7.48 -0.69
C ALA A 118 -15.64 6.67 0.20
N HIS A 119 -16.06 5.48 0.64
CA HIS A 119 -15.19 4.58 1.40
C HIS A 119 -13.98 4.14 0.58
N ARG A 120 -14.20 3.66 -0.65
CA ARG A 120 -13.11 3.25 -1.56
C ARG A 120 -12.16 4.40 -1.88
N PHE A 121 -12.71 5.61 -2.08
CA PHE A 121 -11.92 6.81 -2.27
C PHE A 121 -11.02 7.10 -1.05
N ASN A 122 -11.58 7.02 0.17
CA ASN A 122 -10.80 7.26 1.39
C ASN A 122 -9.70 6.20 1.60
N VAL A 123 -9.96 4.92 1.25
CA VAL A 123 -8.95 3.86 1.30
C VAL A 123 -7.82 4.18 0.32
N MET A 124 -8.14 4.52 -0.93
CA MET A 124 -7.15 4.92 -1.94
C MET A 124 -6.35 6.15 -1.49
N ALA A 125 -7.02 7.18 -0.96
CA ALA A 125 -6.34 8.38 -0.45
C ALA A 125 -5.39 8.06 0.71
N GLY A 126 -5.78 7.12 1.60
CA GLY A 126 -4.92 6.64 2.69
C GLY A 126 -3.68 5.90 2.19
N GLN A 127 -3.84 5.03 1.20
CA GLN A 127 -2.73 4.32 0.58
C GLN A 127 -1.75 5.29 -0.10
N LEU A 128 -2.26 6.29 -0.81
CA LEU A 128 -1.44 7.30 -1.46
C LEU A 128 -0.68 8.19 -0.46
N GLU A 129 -1.33 8.60 0.64
CA GLU A 129 -0.69 9.36 1.73
C GLU A 129 0.43 8.54 2.39
N GLN A 130 0.17 7.27 2.65
CA GLN A 130 1.17 6.35 3.21
C GLN A 130 2.36 6.17 2.27
N ALA A 131 2.10 5.95 0.98
CA ALA A 131 3.15 5.81 -0.04
C ALA A 131 4.02 7.08 -0.16
N GLU A 132 3.40 8.26 -0.17
CA GLU A 132 4.15 9.53 -0.24
C GLU A 132 4.95 9.81 1.03
N THR A 133 4.40 9.50 2.21
CA THR A 133 5.12 9.61 3.49
C THR A 133 6.34 8.71 3.49
N LEU A 134 6.17 7.45 3.07
CA LEU A 134 7.24 6.48 2.94
C LEU A 134 8.32 6.94 1.96
N ARG A 135 7.91 7.49 0.80
CA ARG A 135 8.83 8.04 -0.21
C ARG A 135 9.63 9.21 0.34
N ARG A 136 8.99 10.13 1.08
CA ARG A 136 9.68 11.28 1.69
C ARG A 136 10.66 10.85 2.78
N SER A 137 10.28 9.90 3.62
CA SER A 137 11.16 9.33 4.63
C SER A 137 12.38 8.69 3.97
N LEU A 138 12.17 7.86 2.92
CA LEU A 138 13.27 7.25 2.17
C LEU A 138 14.28 8.29 1.66
N LEU A 139 13.79 9.36 1.00
CA LEU A 139 14.66 10.40 0.46
C LEU A 139 15.45 11.13 1.56
N ALA A 140 14.83 11.37 2.72
CA ALA A 140 15.50 12.00 3.86
C ALA A 140 16.59 11.08 4.43
N ASP A 141 16.28 9.79 4.62
CA ASP A 141 17.20 8.80 5.15
C ASP A 141 18.39 8.59 4.19
N VAL A 142 18.12 8.46 2.90
CA VAL A 142 19.15 8.39 1.84
C VAL A 142 20.09 9.59 1.88
N ALA A 143 19.51 10.80 1.92
CA ALA A 143 20.32 12.02 1.95
C ALA A 143 21.20 12.09 3.21
N HIS A 144 20.71 11.59 4.34
CA HIS A 144 21.47 11.56 5.59
C HIS A 144 22.62 10.53 5.54
N GLU A 145 22.32 9.31 5.11
CA GLU A 145 23.29 8.21 5.04
C GLU A 145 24.35 8.38 3.95
N LEU A 146 24.04 9.12 2.88
CA LEU A 146 25.04 9.51 1.87
C LEU A 146 25.92 10.67 2.35
N ARG A 147 25.36 11.62 3.11
CA ARG A 147 26.11 12.80 3.56
C ARG A 147 27.27 12.42 4.49
N ASN A 148 27.07 11.44 5.37
CA ASN A 148 28.08 11.03 6.35
C ASN A 148 29.36 10.51 5.69
N PRO A 149 29.35 9.46 4.84
CA PRO A 149 30.56 8.96 4.19
C PRO A 149 31.19 10.00 3.23
N MET A 150 30.36 10.84 2.57
CA MET A 150 30.85 11.92 1.74
C MET A 150 31.62 12.98 2.56
N HIS A 151 31.17 13.31 3.77
CA HIS A 151 31.90 14.23 4.66
C HIS A 151 33.23 13.63 5.12
N VAL A 152 33.24 12.32 5.47
CA VAL A 152 34.47 11.62 5.85
C VAL A 152 35.46 11.58 4.68
N LEU A 153 35.01 11.20 3.51
CA LEU A 153 35.83 11.17 2.29
C LEU A 153 36.43 12.55 1.99
N ARG A 154 35.59 13.59 2.03
CA ARG A 154 36.05 14.98 1.80
C ARG A 154 37.03 15.42 2.87
N GLY A 155 36.77 15.09 4.14
CA GLY A 155 37.67 15.43 5.26
C GLY A 155 39.05 14.79 5.11
N ASN A 156 39.10 13.50 4.74
CA ASN A 156 40.34 12.78 4.52
C ASN A 156 41.11 13.37 3.33
N LEU A 157 40.43 13.66 2.20
CA LEU A 157 41.03 14.30 1.05
C LEU A 157 41.58 15.70 1.40
N GLN A 158 40.86 16.49 2.18
CA GLN A 158 41.31 17.80 2.65
C GLN A 158 42.52 17.66 3.57
N ALA A 159 42.55 16.71 4.49
CA ALA A 159 43.68 16.46 5.38
C ALA A 159 44.94 16.04 4.61
N ILE A 160 44.79 15.33 3.50
CA ILE A 160 45.92 15.02 2.57
C ILE A 160 46.41 16.29 1.90
N LEU A 161 45.49 17.15 1.39
CA LEU A 161 45.86 18.40 0.72
C LEU A 161 46.54 19.40 1.65
N ASP A 162 46.20 19.35 2.95
CA ASP A 162 46.78 20.21 4.01
C ASP A 162 48.04 19.59 4.65
N ASP A 163 48.60 18.51 4.07
CA ASP A 163 49.79 17.78 4.54
C ASP A 163 49.62 17.20 5.97
N VAL A 164 48.39 17.04 6.47
CA VAL A 164 48.08 16.42 7.78
C VAL A 164 48.16 14.90 7.69
N TYR A 165 47.71 14.32 6.59
CA TYR A 165 47.81 12.88 6.30
C TYR A 165 48.79 12.65 5.13
N PRO A 166 49.65 11.61 5.29
CA PRO A 166 50.56 11.26 4.19
C PRO A 166 49.75 10.67 3.02
N LEU A 167 50.13 11.03 1.79
CA LEU A 167 49.61 10.39 0.58
C LEU A 167 50.40 9.10 0.32
N ASP A 168 50.09 8.04 1.03
CA ASP A 168 50.65 6.71 0.88
C ASP A 168 49.64 5.70 0.29
N LYS A 169 50.13 4.47 0.04
CA LYS A 169 49.27 3.41 -0.49
C LYS A 169 48.16 2.99 0.48
N GLU A 170 48.38 3.11 1.78
CA GLU A 170 47.41 2.72 2.82
C GLU A 170 46.25 3.70 2.85
N GLU A 171 46.55 4.99 2.75
CA GLU A 171 45.50 6.02 2.73
C GLU A 171 44.70 5.99 1.43
N ILE A 172 45.38 5.76 0.27
CA ILE A 172 44.69 5.54 -1.00
C ILE A 172 43.78 4.30 -0.94
N ALA A 173 44.23 3.21 -0.30
CA ALA A 173 43.41 2.01 -0.12
C ALA A 173 42.18 2.28 0.77
N ARG A 174 42.31 3.07 1.84
CA ARG A 174 41.19 3.49 2.69
C ARG A 174 40.16 4.33 1.93
N LEU A 175 40.63 5.29 1.12
CA LEU A 175 39.75 6.11 0.28
C LEU A 175 39.03 5.27 -0.78
N LEU A 176 39.71 4.28 -1.34
CA LEU A 176 39.10 3.35 -2.29
C LEU A 176 38.02 2.48 -1.62
N ASP A 177 38.30 1.98 -0.42
CA ASP A 177 37.32 1.20 0.34
C ASP A 177 36.07 2.03 0.71
N GLN A 178 36.26 3.31 1.08
CA GLN A 178 35.14 4.23 1.29
C GLN A 178 34.31 4.45 0.03
N THR A 179 34.95 4.54 -1.14
CA THR A 179 34.24 4.68 -2.43
C THR A 179 33.46 3.40 -2.77
N HIS A 180 34.05 2.24 -2.54
CA HIS A 180 33.35 0.96 -2.72
C HIS A 180 32.13 0.84 -1.77
N HIS A 181 32.29 1.29 -0.53
CA HIS A 181 31.17 1.32 0.42
C HIS A 181 30.03 2.22 -0.05
N LEU A 182 30.33 3.41 -0.56
CA LEU A 182 29.36 4.33 -1.17
C LEU A 182 28.65 3.70 -2.38
N THR A 183 29.41 3.06 -3.27
CA THR A 183 28.84 2.39 -4.45
C THR A 183 27.86 1.30 -4.02
N LYS A 184 28.27 0.44 -3.07
CA LYS A 184 27.40 -0.61 -2.53
C LYS A 184 26.12 -0.03 -1.91
N LEU A 185 26.22 1.06 -1.16
CA LEU A 185 25.06 1.72 -0.55
C LEU A 185 24.09 2.25 -1.61
N LEU A 186 24.59 2.80 -2.73
CA LEU A 186 23.76 3.23 -3.86
C LEU A 186 23.07 2.05 -4.55
N ASP A 187 23.80 0.95 -4.75
CA ASP A 187 23.25 -0.26 -5.37
C ASP A 187 22.15 -0.88 -4.48
N ASP A 188 22.40 -0.99 -3.17
CA ASP A 188 21.46 -1.48 -2.16
C ASP A 188 20.16 -0.61 -2.13
N LEU A 189 20.32 0.70 -2.24
CA LEU A 189 19.22 1.67 -2.31
C LEU A 189 18.40 1.53 -3.60
N HIS A 190 19.07 1.41 -4.72
CA HIS A 190 18.42 1.25 -6.02
C HIS A 190 17.58 -0.04 -6.04
N GLU A 191 18.13 -1.12 -5.55
CA GLU A 191 17.45 -2.40 -5.44
C GLU A 191 16.22 -2.33 -4.52
N LEU A 192 16.37 -1.71 -3.36
CA LEU A 192 15.26 -1.53 -2.42
C LEU A 192 14.13 -0.69 -3.02
N ALA A 193 14.48 0.38 -3.74
CA ALA A 193 13.49 1.20 -4.43
C ALA A 193 12.72 0.43 -5.51
N GLN A 194 13.41 -0.46 -6.25
CA GLN A 194 12.75 -1.34 -7.23
C GLN A 194 11.83 -2.37 -6.55
N ALA A 195 12.27 -2.97 -5.45
CA ALA A 195 11.47 -3.94 -4.71
C ALA A 195 10.18 -3.32 -4.16
N GLU A 196 10.25 -2.11 -3.62
CA GLU A 196 9.08 -1.39 -3.10
C GLU A 196 8.09 -0.95 -4.16
N ALA A 197 8.59 -0.64 -5.35
CA ALA A 197 7.74 -0.39 -6.51
C ALA A 197 7.10 -1.69 -7.06
N HIS A 198 7.35 -2.87 -6.44
CA HIS A 198 6.99 -4.19 -6.97
C HIS A 198 7.55 -4.42 -8.39
N GLN A 199 8.68 -3.79 -8.70
CA GLN A 199 9.33 -3.81 -10.00
C GLN A 199 10.69 -4.54 -9.97
N LEU A 200 11.00 -5.24 -8.87
CA LEU A 200 12.25 -6.01 -8.79
C LEU A 200 12.21 -7.13 -9.84
N PRO A 201 13.03 -7.05 -10.91
CA PRO A 201 13.02 -8.09 -11.93
C PRO A 201 13.63 -9.37 -11.35
N LEU A 202 12.89 -10.47 -11.43
CA LEU A 202 13.34 -11.78 -10.99
C LEU A 202 13.57 -12.70 -12.18
N ALA A 203 14.77 -13.27 -12.29
CA ALA A 203 15.09 -14.33 -13.23
C ALA A 203 14.92 -15.71 -12.57
N LYS A 204 13.68 -16.08 -12.22
CA LYS A 204 13.36 -17.34 -11.54
C LYS A 204 13.76 -18.53 -12.41
N LYS A 205 14.56 -19.47 -11.87
CA LYS A 205 14.99 -20.74 -12.47
C LYS A 205 15.03 -21.83 -11.42
N ASP A 206 14.85 -23.06 -11.84
CA ASP A 206 15.03 -24.22 -10.95
C ASP A 206 16.44 -24.23 -10.37
N THR A 207 16.53 -24.01 -9.07
CA THR A 207 17.79 -23.77 -8.35
C THR A 207 17.93 -24.80 -7.23
N ASP A 208 19.10 -25.40 -7.13
CA ASP A 208 19.50 -26.22 -5.99
C ASP A 208 19.88 -25.31 -4.81
N ILE A 209 18.93 -25.12 -3.89
CA ILE A 209 19.10 -24.25 -2.72
C ILE A 209 20.17 -24.80 -1.76
N ALA A 210 20.30 -26.13 -1.67
CA ALA A 210 21.32 -26.73 -0.80
C ALA A 210 22.74 -26.38 -1.25
N THR A 211 23.01 -26.45 -2.53
CA THR A 211 24.29 -26.05 -3.12
C THR A 211 24.48 -24.54 -3.03
N LEU A 212 23.46 -23.74 -3.35
CA LEU A 212 23.52 -22.29 -3.28
C LEU A 212 23.90 -21.79 -1.88
N VAL A 213 23.26 -22.31 -0.82
CA VAL A 213 23.56 -21.90 0.57
C VAL A 213 24.96 -22.31 0.98
N LYS A 214 25.39 -23.54 0.65
CA LYS A 214 26.75 -24.00 0.93
C LYS A 214 27.80 -23.10 0.27
N GLU A 215 27.64 -22.81 -1.03
CA GLU A 215 28.55 -21.93 -1.77
C GLU A 215 28.58 -20.51 -1.19
N THR A 216 27.42 -19.96 -0.79
CA THR A 216 27.32 -18.63 -0.19
C THR A 216 28.06 -18.53 1.15
N ALA A 217 28.14 -19.63 1.92
CA ALA A 217 28.86 -19.63 3.18
C ALA A 217 30.39 -19.73 3.03
N VAL A 218 30.90 -20.20 1.89
CA VAL A 218 32.35 -20.42 1.68
C VAL A 218 33.20 -19.17 1.92
N PRO A 219 32.87 -17.98 1.38
CA PRO A 219 33.65 -16.76 1.57
C PRO A 219 33.73 -16.29 3.02
N PHE A 220 32.79 -16.68 3.87
CA PHE A 220 32.75 -16.28 5.28
C PHE A 220 33.60 -17.18 6.20
N ARG A 221 33.98 -18.38 5.76
CA ARG A 221 34.77 -19.30 6.57
C ARG A 221 36.12 -18.74 7.06
N PRO A 222 36.94 -18.10 6.18
CA PRO A 222 38.19 -17.49 6.63
C PRO A 222 37.98 -16.37 7.64
N LEU A 223 36.97 -15.53 7.42
CA LEU A 223 36.61 -14.43 8.32
C LEU A 223 36.12 -14.93 9.68
N ALA A 224 35.31 -15.98 9.70
CA ALA A 224 34.84 -16.66 10.91
C ALA A 224 36.02 -17.27 11.68
N ALA A 225 36.93 -17.98 10.97
CA ALA A 225 38.10 -18.61 11.56
C ALA A 225 39.07 -17.58 12.22
N MET A 226 39.30 -16.42 11.61
CA MET A 226 40.09 -15.33 12.17
C MET A 226 39.54 -14.81 13.54
N ARG A 227 38.20 -14.90 13.70
CA ARG A 227 37.48 -14.52 14.92
C ARG A 227 37.13 -15.73 15.81
N GLN A 228 37.67 -16.91 15.54
CA GLN A 228 37.36 -18.16 16.23
C GLN A 228 35.85 -18.50 16.28
N ILE A 229 35.08 -17.97 15.35
CA ILE A 229 33.64 -18.23 15.24
C ILE A 229 33.42 -19.54 14.48
N GLU A 230 32.63 -20.44 15.07
CA GLU A 230 32.25 -21.69 14.43
C GLU A 230 31.10 -21.46 13.45
N LEU A 231 31.38 -21.53 12.13
CA LEU A 231 30.37 -21.42 11.07
C LEU A 231 30.01 -22.81 10.52
N ARG A 232 28.79 -23.28 10.81
CA ARG A 232 28.23 -24.57 10.34
C ARG A 232 27.11 -24.35 9.34
N VAL A 233 27.02 -25.26 8.38
CA VAL A 233 25.90 -25.34 7.41
C VAL A 233 25.30 -26.73 7.50
N GLU A 234 24.02 -26.79 7.84
CA GLU A 234 23.27 -28.04 8.02
C GLU A 234 22.08 -28.09 7.05
N LEU A 235 21.90 -29.24 6.40
CA LEU A 235 20.76 -29.52 5.55
C LEU A 235 19.90 -30.57 6.24
N LEU A 236 18.68 -30.26 6.57
CA LEU A 236 17.76 -31.14 7.28
C LEU A 236 16.76 -31.78 6.30
N GLY A 237 16.95 -33.06 6.04
CA GLY A 237 16.12 -33.80 5.10
C GLY A 237 16.55 -33.62 3.63
N LYS A 238 15.62 -33.94 2.72
CA LYS A 238 15.82 -33.75 1.28
C LYS A 238 15.38 -32.37 0.88
N ILE A 239 16.31 -31.56 0.42
CA ILE A 239 16.03 -30.19 -0.04
C ILE A 239 15.65 -30.24 -1.53
N PRO A 240 14.45 -29.82 -1.91
CA PRO A 240 14.04 -29.76 -3.31
C PRO A 240 14.73 -28.62 -4.07
N THR A 241 14.74 -28.71 -5.40
CA THR A 241 14.98 -27.53 -6.25
C THR A 241 13.79 -26.60 -6.17
N LEU A 242 14.05 -25.29 -6.25
CA LEU A 242 13.03 -24.27 -6.15
C LEU A 242 13.16 -23.26 -7.31
N ALA A 243 12.03 -22.84 -7.88
CA ALA A 243 12.00 -21.83 -8.94
C ALA A 243 12.22 -20.43 -8.37
N VAL A 244 13.48 -20.03 -8.21
CA VAL A 244 13.91 -18.75 -7.64
C VAL A 244 14.96 -18.06 -8.49
N ASP A 245 15.17 -16.78 -8.25
CA ASP A 245 16.35 -16.06 -8.73
C ASP A 245 17.55 -16.37 -7.81
N ALA A 246 18.45 -17.20 -8.32
CA ALA A 246 19.60 -17.69 -7.56
C ALA A 246 20.52 -16.56 -7.07
N ALA A 247 20.68 -15.47 -7.87
CA ALA A 247 21.53 -14.35 -7.50
C ALA A 247 20.90 -13.57 -6.33
N ARG A 248 19.59 -13.35 -6.36
CA ARG A 248 18.85 -12.67 -5.30
C ARG A 248 18.79 -13.48 -4.01
N VAL A 249 18.49 -14.77 -4.08
CA VAL A 249 18.52 -15.63 -2.89
C VAL A 249 19.93 -15.70 -2.29
N ARG A 250 20.96 -15.84 -3.13
CA ARG A 250 22.37 -15.78 -2.69
C ARG A 250 22.67 -14.48 -1.94
N GLN A 251 22.20 -13.35 -2.45
CA GLN A 251 22.37 -12.04 -1.80
C GLN A 251 21.66 -11.97 -0.44
N ALA A 252 20.44 -12.47 -0.34
CA ALA A 252 19.70 -12.51 0.92
C ALA A 252 20.44 -13.37 1.97
N VAL A 253 20.89 -14.57 1.58
CA VAL A 253 21.67 -15.45 2.48
C VAL A 253 23.00 -14.81 2.85
N HIS A 254 23.70 -14.19 1.91
CA HIS A 254 24.96 -13.45 2.17
C HIS A 254 24.74 -12.33 3.22
N ASN A 255 23.66 -11.56 3.09
CA ASN A 255 23.34 -10.49 4.05
C ASN A 255 23.04 -11.06 5.45
N LEU A 256 22.33 -12.19 5.54
CA LEU A 256 22.07 -12.84 6.83
C LEU A 256 23.35 -13.35 7.47
N ILE A 257 24.21 -14.06 6.72
CA ILE A 257 25.50 -14.58 7.26
C ILE A 257 26.40 -13.42 7.66
N GLY A 258 26.48 -12.36 6.86
CA GLY A 258 27.25 -11.17 7.16
C GLY A 258 26.77 -10.47 8.44
N ASN A 259 25.46 -10.37 8.61
CA ASN A 259 24.84 -9.82 9.83
C ASN A 259 25.17 -10.69 11.06
N ALA A 260 25.00 -12.01 10.96
CA ALA A 260 25.36 -12.93 12.02
C ALA A 260 26.84 -12.82 12.41
N LEU A 261 27.74 -12.76 11.43
CA LEU A 261 29.18 -12.61 11.68
C LEU A 261 29.51 -11.28 12.36
N HIS A 262 28.81 -10.21 11.99
CA HIS A 262 29.01 -8.87 12.58
C HIS A 262 28.61 -8.85 14.08
N HIS A 263 27.50 -9.49 14.42
CA HIS A 263 26.92 -9.43 15.77
C HIS A 263 27.37 -10.56 16.71
N THR A 264 28.06 -11.58 16.20
CA THR A 264 28.60 -12.67 17.00
C THR A 264 29.96 -12.25 17.58
N PRO A 265 30.18 -12.37 18.91
CA PRO A 265 31.48 -12.14 19.50
C PRO A 265 32.47 -13.24 19.09
N ASP A 266 33.77 -12.95 19.30
CA ASP A 266 34.82 -13.91 19.03
C ASP A 266 34.64 -15.16 19.90
N GLY A 267 34.85 -16.35 19.30
CA GLY A 267 34.58 -17.64 19.95
C GLY A 267 33.11 -18.08 19.89
N GLY A 268 32.23 -17.30 19.28
CA GLY A 268 30.80 -17.65 19.14
C GLY A 268 30.50 -18.67 18.06
N GLN A 269 29.21 -18.89 17.78
CA GLN A 269 28.72 -19.88 16.80
C GLN A 269 27.72 -19.24 15.85
N ILE A 270 27.77 -19.67 14.59
CA ILE A 270 26.80 -19.33 13.55
C ILE A 270 26.36 -20.63 12.88
N LEU A 271 25.06 -20.89 12.86
CA LEU A 271 24.46 -22.06 12.24
C LEU A 271 23.53 -21.64 11.11
N VAL A 272 23.84 -22.08 9.90
CA VAL A 272 22.98 -21.90 8.73
C VAL A 272 22.26 -23.22 8.47
N GLN A 273 20.92 -23.21 8.57
CA GLN A 273 20.12 -24.42 8.34
C GLN A 273 19.21 -24.24 7.15
N VAL A 274 19.03 -25.31 6.39
CA VAL A 274 18.00 -25.39 5.33
C VAL A 274 17.11 -26.58 5.64
N VAL A 275 15.81 -26.32 5.72
CA VAL A 275 14.81 -27.34 6.05
C VAL A 275 13.55 -27.13 5.23
N GLN A 276 12.95 -28.23 4.78
CA GLN A 276 11.61 -28.20 4.20
C GLN A 276 10.58 -28.56 5.27
N GLU A 277 9.57 -27.73 5.43
CA GLU A 277 8.41 -27.97 6.28
C GLU A 277 7.14 -27.81 5.45
N ALA A 278 6.41 -28.92 5.25
CA ALA A 278 5.23 -28.96 4.38
C ALA A 278 5.53 -28.37 2.97
N ASP A 279 4.81 -27.36 2.56
CA ASP A 279 4.93 -26.68 1.26
C ASP A 279 5.84 -25.44 1.30
N THR A 280 6.75 -25.36 2.27
CA THR A 280 7.63 -24.21 2.46
C THR A 280 9.07 -24.64 2.69
N LEU A 281 10.00 -24.00 2.03
CA LEU A 281 11.43 -24.13 2.28
C LEU A 281 11.89 -23.00 3.20
N HIS A 282 12.56 -23.36 4.29
CA HIS A 282 13.12 -22.42 5.24
C HIS A 282 14.64 -22.40 5.16
N ILE A 283 15.21 -21.18 5.09
CA ILE A 283 16.65 -20.94 5.29
C ILE A 283 16.75 -20.14 6.59
N LEU A 284 17.42 -20.72 7.59
CA LEU A 284 17.60 -20.13 8.91
C LEU A 284 19.08 -19.79 9.10
N VAL A 285 19.34 -18.63 9.67
CA VAL A 285 20.67 -18.23 10.15
C VAL A 285 20.53 -17.89 11.62
N CYS A 286 21.13 -18.75 12.45
CA CYS A 286 21.12 -18.62 13.91
C CYS A 286 22.51 -18.18 14.37
N ASP A 287 22.59 -17.21 15.24
CA ASP A 287 23.84 -16.74 15.85
C ASP A 287 23.78 -16.78 17.38
N SER A 288 24.92 -16.92 18.01
CA SER A 288 25.09 -16.81 19.48
C SER A 288 25.51 -15.41 19.91
N GLY A 289 25.09 -14.41 19.14
CA GLY A 289 25.56 -13.03 19.27
C GLY A 289 24.86 -12.20 20.34
N THR A 290 24.88 -10.88 20.14
CA THR A 290 24.36 -9.89 21.10
C THR A 290 22.86 -9.98 21.33
N GLY A 291 22.13 -10.75 20.51
CA GLY A 291 20.67 -10.85 20.60
C GLY A 291 19.97 -9.52 20.31
N ILE A 292 18.64 -9.55 20.34
CA ILE A 292 17.77 -8.42 19.98
C ILE A 292 16.74 -8.22 21.10
N ALA A 293 16.58 -7.01 21.58
CA ALA A 293 15.55 -6.68 22.55
C ALA A 293 14.14 -6.80 21.93
N SER A 294 13.15 -7.16 22.74
CA SER A 294 11.79 -7.46 22.25
C SER A 294 11.09 -6.28 21.57
N ASP A 295 11.40 -5.05 22.02
CA ASP A 295 10.89 -3.80 21.43
C ASP A 295 11.56 -3.46 20.09
N GLN A 296 12.74 -4.01 19.83
CA GLN A 296 13.50 -3.80 18.59
C GLN A 296 13.14 -4.82 17.49
N LEU A 297 12.68 -6.02 17.85
CA LEU A 297 12.36 -7.10 16.89
C LEU A 297 11.40 -6.68 15.77
N PRO A 298 10.34 -5.91 16.00
CA PRO A 298 9.46 -5.45 14.93
C PRO A 298 10.13 -4.57 13.88
N HIS A 299 11.25 -3.92 14.25
CA HIS A 299 11.94 -2.91 13.44
C HIS A 299 13.21 -3.40 12.75
N VAL A 300 13.68 -4.63 13.00
CA VAL A 300 14.97 -5.10 12.47
C VAL A 300 15.03 -5.19 10.94
N PHE A 301 13.88 -5.28 10.28
CA PHE A 301 13.77 -5.25 8.82
C PHE A 301 13.45 -3.86 8.26
N ASP A 302 13.31 -2.85 9.14
CA ASP A 302 13.11 -1.47 8.68
C ASP A 302 14.43 -0.94 8.10
N ARG A 303 14.32 -0.08 7.10
CA ARG A 303 15.47 0.52 6.43
C ARG A 303 16.25 1.39 7.39
N PHE A 304 17.59 1.37 7.26
CA PHE A 304 18.50 2.15 8.07
C PHE A 304 18.38 1.91 9.59
N TYR A 305 17.58 0.89 9.95
CA TYR A 305 17.44 0.54 11.35
C TYR A 305 18.74 -0.04 11.89
N ARG A 306 19.22 0.53 12.98
CA ARG A 306 20.40 0.08 13.72
C ARG A 306 20.14 0.25 15.20
N THR A 307 20.53 -0.76 15.99
CA THR A 307 20.49 -0.66 17.45
C THR A 307 21.50 0.38 17.95
N ASP A 308 21.22 1.03 19.08
CA ASP A 308 22.10 2.08 19.63
C ASP A 308 23.52 1.56 19.90
N SER A 309 23.67 0.28 20.26
CA SER A 309 24.96 -0.39 20.42
C SER A 309 25.75 -0.56 19.10
N ALA A 310 25.06 -0.56 17.96
CA ALA A 310 25.68 -0.66 16.63
C ALA A 310 26.06 0.72 16.06
N ARG A 311 25.44 1.81 16.51
CA ARG A 311 25.77 3.18 16.10
C ARG A 311 27.15 3.64 16.60
N SER A 312 27.63 3.12 17.73
CA SER A 312 28.89 3.51 18.37
C SER A 312 30.13 2.81 17.79
N ARG A 313 29.99 1.88 16.87
CA ARG A 313 31.10 1.17 16.23
C ARG A 313 31.19 1.53 14.76
N ASP A 314 32.25 2.21 14.35
CA ASP A 314 32.51 2.72 12.98
C ASP A 314 32.54 1.66 11.85
N LYS A 315 32.35 0.38 12.16
CA LYS A 315 32.43 -0.74 11.19
C LYS A 315 31.06 -1.38 10.84
N GLY A 316 29.94 -0.76 11.19
CA GLY A 316 28.63 -1.32 10.88
C GLY A 316 28.11 -0.87 9.50
N GLY A 317 27.44 -1.77 8.76
CA GLY A 317 26.79 -1.47 7.51
C GLY A 317 25.67 -0.42 7.62
N ALA A 318 25.17 0.07 6.50
CA ALA A 318 24.16 1.14 6.38
C ALA A 318 22.75 0.78 6.93
N GLY A 319 22.54 -0.42 7.47
CA GLY A 319 21.20 -0.85 7.95
C GLY A 319 20.23 -1.23 6.83
N LEU A 320 20.72 -1.47 5.61
CA LEU A 320 19.92 -1.87 4.47
C LEU A 320 19.85 -3.38 4.25
N GLY A 321 20.84 -4.13 4.76
CA GLY A 321 20.97 -5.57 4.46
C GLY A 321 19.75 -6.40 4.83
N LEU A 322 19.15 -6.21 6.00
CA LEU A 322 17.94 -6.93 6.43
C LEU A 322 16.68 -6.45 5.67
N ALA A 323 16.58 -5.17 5.34
CA ALA A 323 15.51 -4.67 4.50
C ALA A 323 15.54 -5.29 3.10
N ILE A 324 16.74 -5.47 2.53
CA ILE A 324 16.94 -6.18 1.24
C ILE A 324 16.56 -7.66 1.38
N VAL A 325 16.92 -8.33 2.48
CA VAL A 325 16.49 -9.73 2.73
C VAL A 325 14.97 -9.82 2.68
N LYS A 326 14.27 -8.93 3.37
CA LYS A 326 12.81 -8.89 3.38
C LYS A 326 12.26 -8.64 1.97
N ALA A 327 12.78 -7.64 1.27
CA ALA A 327 12.35 -7.28 -0.08
C ALA A 327 12.52 -8.42 -1.10
N ILE A 328 13.69 -9.09 -1.09
CA ILE A 328 13.95 -10.25 -1.96
C ILE A 328 13.01 -11.40 -1.61
N THR A 329 12.80 -11.67 -0.32
CA THR A 329 11.93 -12.76 0.12
C THR A 329 10.47 -12.51 -0.28
N GLU A 330 9.96 -11.30 -0.07
CA GLU A 330 8.60 -10.90 -0.48
C GLU A 330 8.41 -10.93 -2.00
N ALA A 331 9.43 -10.54 -2.78
CA ALA A 331 9.41 -10.65 -4.24
C ALA A 331 9.35 -12.12 -4.74
N HIS A 332 9.76 -13.08 -3.92
CA HIS A 332 9.61 -14.52 -4.15
C HIS A 332 8.35 -15.09 -3.50
N ASP A 333 7.35 -14.27 -3.17
CA ASP A 333 6.10 -14.69 -2.52
C ASP A 333 6.32 -15.34 -1.14
N GLY A 334 7.49 -15.11 -0.53
CA GLY A 334 7.92 -15.65 0.75
C GLY A 334 7.75 -14.67 1.92
N ARG A 335 8.31 -15.05 3.07
CA ARG A 335 8.29 -14.23 4.29
C ARG A 335 9.65 -14.28 5.00
N ALA A 336 10.19 -13.12 5.41
CA ALA A 336 11.34 -12.99 6.30
C ALA A 336 10.86 -12.73 7.73
N THR A 337 11.46 -13.43 8.70
CA THR A 337 11.15 -13.27 10.13
C THR A 337 12.42 -13.29 10.97
N ALA A 338 12.37 -12.66 12.15
CA ALA A 338 13.44 -12.68 13.13
C ALA A 338 12.90 -13.06 14.50
N VAL A 339 13.68 -13.85 15.25
CA VAL A 339 13.37 -14.27 16.61
C VAL A 339 14.62 -14.11 17.47
N SER A 340 14.47 -13.59 18.68
CA SER A 340 15.51 -13.56 19.69
C SER A 340 14.88 -13.71 21.08
N LYS A 341 15.58 -14.38 21.97
CA LYS A 341 15.15 -14.54 23.38
C LYS A 341 15.54 -13.34 24.25
N GLY A 342 16.18 -12.34 23.66
CA GLY A 342 16.63 -11.13 24.33
C GLY A 342 18.11 -10.86 24.16
N VAL A 343 18.57 -9.78 24.74
CA VAL A 343 19.96 -9.34 24.68
C VAL A 343 20.89 -10.42 25.26
N GLY A 344 21.97 -10.74 24.56
CA GLY A 344 22.96 -11.76 24.95
C GLY A 344 22.54 -13.21 24.67
N GLN A 345 21.37 -13.44 24.05
CA GLN A 345 20.82 -14.78 23.78
C GLN A 345 20.89 -15.18 22.30
N GLY A 346 21.61 -14.40 21.47
CA GLY A 346 21.67 -14.59 20.04
C GLY A 346 20.37 -14.29 19.30
N SER A 347 20.38 -14.51 18.01
CA SER A 347 19.20 -14.31 17.15
C SER A 347 19.08 -15.39 16.08
N GLU A 348 17.86 -15.57 15.59
CA GLU A 348 17.51 -16.39 14.45
C GLU A 348 16.82 -15.53 13.41
N PHE A 349 17.36 -15.52 12.19
CA PHE A 349 16.73 -14.93 11.03
C PHE A 349 16.30 -16.04 10.09
N ARG A 350 15.06 -15.96 9.60
CA ARG A 350 14.45 -17.01 8.76
C ARG A 350 13.91 -16.40 7.48
N ILE A 351 14.29 -17.00 6.35
CA ILE A 351 13.68 -16.81 5.04
C ILE A 351 12.78 -18.03 4.77
N SER A 352 11.52 -17.79 4.46
CA SER A 352 10.52 -18.83 4.14
C SER A 352 10.05 -18.63 2.70
N LEU A 353 10.29 -19.61 1.83
CA LEU A 353 9.95 -19.57 0.41
C LEU A 353 8.92 -20.66 0.11
N PRO A 354 7.81 -20.38 -0.62
CA PRO A 354 6.86 -21.39 -1.06
C PRO A 354 7.51 -22.33 -2.08
N LEU A 355 7.09 -23.62 -2.08
CA LEU A 355 7.58 -24.66 -3.01
C LEU A 355 6.87 -24.60 -4.36
#